data_c40ad8e55d561f56d3b4cc42abba5a07
#
_entry.id   c40ad8e55d561f56d3b4cc42abba5a07
#
_cell.length_a   1.000
_cell.length_b   1.000
_cell.length_c   1.000
_cell.angle_alpha   90.00
_cell.angle_beta   90.00
_cell.angle_gamma   90.00
#
_symmetry.space_group_name_H-M   'P 1'
#
loop_
_entity.id
_entity.type
_entity.pdbx_description
1 polymer ?
#
loop_
_entity_poly.entity_id
_entity_poly.type
_entity_poly.pdbx_seq_one_letter_code
_entity_poly.pdbx_strand_id
1 'polypeptide(L)'
;MKKKGLNYLMQVAIDGPASAGKSTVAKIIAHNLGYIYIDTGAMYRACTLIAHDNNVDYGDEKAILNLIDHSTIDFKQEDGEQKVYVNGKDVSIDIRTPEITENVSQVSALRSIREKMVELQREMAGKHDVPICSTRCRGKNFLNR
;
A
#
# COMPACT_ATOMS: atom_id res chain seq x y z
N MET A 1 -11.34 -32.00 11.17
CA MET A 1 -9.89 -31.91 11.32
C MET A 1 -9.40 -30.72 10.53
N LYS A 2 -9.07 -29.63 11.22
CA LYS A 2 -8.43 -28.50 10.55
C LYS A 2 -7.04 -28.91 10.18
N LYS A 3 -6.79 -29.15 8.93
CA LYS A 3 -5.43 -29.20 8.43
C LYS A 3 -4.78 -27.88 8.77
N LYS A 4 -3.81 -27.87 9.66
CA LYS A 4 -2.79 -26.83 9.69
C LYS A 4 -1.96 -26.98 8.41
N GLY A 5 -2.65 -26.96 7.28
CA GLY A 5 -2.05 -26.90 5.98
C GLY A 5 -1.70 -25.47 5.78
N LEU A 6 -0.43 -25.26 5.52
CA LEU A 6 0.11 -24.11 4.83
C LEU A 6 -1.00 -23.10 4.49
N ASN A 7 -1.13 -22.10 5.34
CA ASN A 7 -1.86 -20.90 4.97
C ASN A 7 -1.04 -20.26 3.84
N TYR A 8 -1.21 -20.80 2.64
CA TYR A 8 -0.91 -20.03 1.47
C TYR A 8 -1.89 -18.88 1.49
N LEU A 9 -1.48 -17.79 2.14
CA LEU A 9 -2.16 -16.51 1.98
C LEU A 9 -2.07 -16.20 0.50
N MET A 10 -3.12 -16.57 -0.23
CA MET A 10 -3.19 -16.34 -1.65
C MET A 10 -3.14 -14.83 -1.88
N GLN A 11 -2.07 -14.38 -2.51
CA GLN A 11 -1.93 -12.99 -2.91
C GLN A 11 -2.24 -12.91 -4.39
N VAL A 12 -3.22 -12.11 -4.74
CA VAL A 12 -3.56 -11.81 -6.13
C VAL A 12 -2.99 -10.44 -6.47
N ALA A 13 -2.03 -10.40 -7.40
CA ALA A 13 -1.47 -9.16 -7.91
C ALA A 13 -2.05 -8.87 -9.29
N ILE A 14 -2.65 -7.70 -9.45
CA ILE A 14 -3.17 -7.23 -10.73
C ILE A 14 -2.18 -6.25 -11.31
N ASP A 15 -1.62 -6.61 -12.46
CA ASP A 15 -0.57 -5.87 -13.16
C ASP A 15 -1.14 -5.19 -14.41
N GLY A 16 -0.61 -4.03 -14.72
CA GLY A 16 -0.98 -3.30 -15.92
C GLY A 16 -0.57 -1.83 -15.87
N PRO A 17 -0.73 -1.10 -16.99
CA PRO A 17 -0.50 0.33 -17.00
C PRO A 17 -1.49 1.06 -16.10
N ALA A 18 -1.10 2.21 -15.56
CA ALA A 18 -1.89 2.98 -14.58
C ALA A 18 -3.29 3.38 -15.08
N SER A 19 -3.47 3.51 -16.39
CA SER A 19 -4.74 3.90 -17.03
C SER A 19 -5.64 2.73 -17.43
N ALA A 20 -5.30 1.49 -17.10
CA ALA A 20 -6.02 0.29 -17.56
C ALA A 20 -7.20 -0.12 -16.66
N GLY A 21 -7.58 0.69 -15.66
CA GLY A 21 -8.69 0.36 -14.74
C GLY A 21 -8.38 -0.77 -13.76
N LYS A 22 -7.12 -1.09 -13.54
CA LYS A 22 -6.71 -2.21 -12.68
C LYS A 22 -7.16 -2.09 -11.23
N SER A 23 -7.23 -0.88 -10.67
CA SER A 23 -7.74 -0.66 -9.31
C SER A 23 -9.21 -1.02 -9.19
N THR A 24 -10.02 -0.65 -10.18
CA THR A 24 -11.46 -0.99 -10.22
C THR A 24 -11.65 -2.49 -10.29
N VAL A 25 -10.92 -3.17 -11.18
CA VAL A 25 -10.96 -4.63 -11.34
C VAL A 25 -10.50 -5.32 -10.05
N ALA A 26 -9.41 -4.85 -9.44
CA ALA A 26 -8.88 -5.41 -8.20
C ALA A 26 -9.88 -5.31 -7.05
N LYS A 27 -10.57 -4.18 -6.90
CA LYS A 27 -11.61 -3.99 -5.89
C LYS A 27 -12.80 -4.92 -6.09
N ILE A 28 -13.24 -5.10 -7.34
CA ILE A 28 -14.34 -6.01 -7.68
C ILE A 28 -13.96 -7.46 -7.36
N ILE A 29 -12.77 -7.89 -7.75
CA ILE A 29 -12.27 -9.24 -7.47
C ILE A 29 -12.16 -9.46 -5.97
N ALA A 30 -11.59 -8.53 -5.24
CA ALA A 30 -11.45 -8.61 -3.79
C ALA A 30 -12.81 -8.73 -3.11
N HIS A 31 -13.78 -7.91 -3.52
CA HIS A 31 -15.14 -7.97 -2.98
C HIS A 31 -15.81 -9.32 -3.26
N ASN A 32 -15.74 -9.80 -4.51
CA ASN A 32 -16.41 -11.04 -4.93
C ASN A 32 -15.81 -12.29 -4.29
N LEU A 33 -14.50 -12.27 -4.00
CA LEU A 33 -13.78 -13.41 -3.41
C LEU A 33 -13.62 -13.30 -1.89
N GLY A 34 -14.09 -12.23 -1.27
CA GLY A 34 -13.87 -11.97 0.16
C GLY A 34 -12.41 -11.68 0.50
N TYR A 35 -11.66 -11.13 -0.42
CA TYR A 35 -10.26 -10.76 -0.24
C TYR A 35 -10.14 -9.32 0.28
N ILE A 36 -9.06 -9.04 0.97
CA ILE A 36 -8.72 -7.66 1.33
C ILE A 36 -7.96 -7.02 0.17
N TYR A 37 -8.47 -5.88 -0.26
CA TYR A 37 -7.79 -5.05 -1.25
C TYR A 37 -6.78 -4.13 -0.57
N ILE A 38 -5.55 -4.11 -1.08
CA ILE A 38 -4.52 -3.16 -0.65
C ILE A 38 -4.15 -2.26 -1.83
N ASP A 39 -4.40 -0.99 -1.68
CA ASP A 39 -3.98 0.03 -2.63
C ASP A 39 -2.52 0.41 -2.37
N THR A 40 -1.61 -0.17 -3.15
CA THR A 40 -0.18 0.11 -3.01
C THR A 40 0.16 1.56 -3.36
N GLY A 41 -0.56 2.16 -4.30
CA GLY A 41 -0.42 3.57 -4.62
C GLY A 41 -0.74 4.45 -3.42
N ALA A 42 -1.79 4.15 -2.69
CA ALA A 42 -2.14 4.86 -1.46
C ALA A 42 -1.07 4.70 -0.37
N MET A 43 -0.41 3.55 -0.29
CA MET A 43 0.71 3.34 0.64
C MET A 43 1.87 4.30 0.34
N TYR A 44 2.27 4.42 -0.92
CA TYR A 44 3.34 5.35 -1.33
C TYR A 44 2.95 6.82 -1.12
N ARG A 45 1.69 7.15 -1.36
CA ARG A 45 1.16 8.49 -1.08
C ARG A 45 1.19 8.79 0.42
N ALA A 46 0.87 7.82 1.26
CA ALA A 46 0.98 7.96 2.71
C ALA A 46 2.44 8.21 3.14
N CYS A 47 3.41 7.50 2.56
CA CYS A 47 4.83 7.75 2.80
C CYS A 47 5.25 9.17 2.40
N THR A 48 4.76 9.64 1.25
CA THR A 48 5.02 11.00 0.76
C THR A 48 4.43 12.04 1.71
N LEU A 49 3.22 11.81 2.21
CA LEU A 49 2.58 12.68 3.18
C LEU A 49 3.36 12.74 4.51
N ILE A 50 3.85 11.62 4.98
CA ILE A 50 4.69 11.57 6.19
C ILE A 50 5.94 12.43 6.03
N ALA A 51 6.60 12.34 4.88
CA ALA A 51 7.76 13.19 4.57
C ALA A 51 7.37 14.67 4.52
N HIS A 52 6.27 14.99 3.86
CA HIS A 52 5.75 16.36 3.76
C HIS A 52 5.44 16.96 5.13
N ASP A 53 4.71 16.24 5.96
CA ASP A 53 4.28 16.72 7.28
C ASP A 53 5.43 16.92 8.26
N ASN A 54 6.55 16.24 8.03
CA ASN A 54 7.76 16.35 8.85
C ASN A 54 8.84 17.23 8.20
N ASN A 55 8.51 17.93 7.12
CA ASN A 55 9.44 18.80 6.38
C ASN A 55 10.73 18.10 5.95
N VAL A 56 10.62 16.84 5.56
CA VAL A 56 11.73 16.05 5.05
C VAL A 56 11.74 16.08 3.53
N ASP A 57 12.91 16.24 2.94
CA ASP A 57 13.09 16.22 1.49
C ASP A 57 12.63 14.87 0.91
N TYR A 58 11.89 14.90 -0.19
CA TYR A 58 11.37 13.69 -0.84
C TYR A 58 12.46 12.78 -1.42
N GLY A 59 13.68 13.27 -1.56
CA GLY A 59 14.84 12.49 -1.94
C GLY A 59 15.67 11.96 -0.78
N ASP A 60 15.36 12.37 0.45
CA ASP A 60 16.07 11.93 1.66
C ASP A 60 15.57 10.56 2.13
N GLU A 61 16.08 9.53 1.49
CA GLU A 61 15.67 8.14 1.68
C GLU A 61 15.79 7.67 3.14
N LYS A 62 16.89 8.00 3.79
CA LYS A 62 17.15 7.57 5.18
C LYS A 62 16.20 8.24 6.16
N ALA A 63 15.95 9.53 6.02
CA ALA A 63 15.06 10.28 6.89
C ALA A 63 13.61 9.80 6.70
N ILE A 64 13.17 9.57 5.46
CA ILE A 64 11.84 9.05 5.17
C ILE A 64 11.67 7.65 5.73
N LEU A 65 12.64 6.77 5.53
CA LEU A 65 12.59 5.40 6.05
C LEU A 65 12.47 5.39 7.58
N ASN A 66 13.25 6.23 8.25
CA ASN A 66 13.18 6.36 9.71
C ASN A 66 11.79 6.82 10.19
N LEU A 67 11.19 7.80 9.51
CA LEU A 67 9.83 8.25 9.80
C LEU A 67 8.79 7.14 9.61
N ILE A 68 8.91 6.37 8.55
CA ILE A 68 7.99 5.25 8.26
C ILE A 68 8.13 4.15 9.31
N ASP A 69 9.34 3.84 9.76
CA ASP A 69 9.59 2.85 10.80
C ASP A 69 8.95 3.22 12.14
N HIS A 70 8.76 4.51 12.40
CA HIS A 70 8.11 5.02 13.60
C HIS A 70 6.65 5.40 13.40
N SER A 71 6.08 5.10 12.25
CA SER A 71 4.70 5.41 11.91
C SER A 71 3.90 4.14 11.65
N THR A 72 2.59 4.23 11.82
CA THR A 72 1.66 3.16 11.49
C THR A 72 0.80 3.57 10.29
N ILE A 73 0.79 2.75 9.25
CA ILE A 73 -0.06 2.94 8.07
C ILE A 73 -1.07 1.80 8.05
N ASP A 74 -2.35 2.14 8.13
CA ASP A 74 -3.43 1.16 8.14
C ASP A 74 -4.48 1.49 7.07
N PHE A 75 -5.18 0.44 6.63
CA PHE A 75 -6.34 0.56 5.76
C PHE A 75 -7.57 0.05 6.48
N LYS A 76 -8.69 0.77 6.32
CA LYS A 76 -9.99 0.34 6.85
C LYS A 76 -11.04 0.46 5.76
N GLN A 77 -11.97 -0.49 5.74
CA GLN A 77 -13.16 -0.43 4.91
C GLN A 77 -14.27 0.27 5.69
N GLU A 78 -14.71 1.41 5.21
CA GLU A 78 -15.80 2.20 5.79
C GLU A 78 -16.75 2.65 4.69
N ASP A 79 -18.04 2.38 4.83
CA ASP A 79 -19.08 2.76 3.88
C ASP A 79 -18.80 2.35 2.42
N GLY A 80 -18.21 1.17 2.23
CA GLY A 80 -17.84 0.65 0.91
C GLY A 80 -16.60 1.29 0.29
N GLU A 81 -15.93 2.20 1.01
CA GLU A 81 -14.70 2.84 0.59
C GLU A 81 -13.52 2.41 1.46
N GLN A 82 -12.35 2.34 0.85
CA GLN A 82 -11.12 2.12 1.59
C GLN A 82 -10.57 3.45 2.13
N LYS A 83 -10.43 3.51 3.45
CA LYS A 83 -9.82 4.65 4.14
C LYS A 83 -8.37 4.34 4.49
N VAL A 84 -7.52 5.36 4.42
CA VAL A 84 -6.11 5.28 4.78
C VAL A 84 -5.88 6.04 6.08
N TYR A 85 -5.22 5.39 7.02
CA TYR A 85 -4.90 5.97 8.32
C TYR A 85 -3.38 5.98 8.54
N VAL A 86 -2.88 7.12 8.99
CA VAL A 86 -1.49 7.25 9.43
C VAL A 86 -1.51 7.65 10.91
N ASN A 87 -0.93 6.80 11.75
CA ASN A 87 -0.93 6.99 13.21
C ASN A 87 -2.34 7.20 13.79
N GLY A 88 -3.33 6.50 13.25
CA GLY A 88 -4.72 6.58 13.67
C GLY A 88 -5.51 7.77 13.12
N LYS A 89 -4.89 8.64 12.32
CA LYS A 89 -5.55 9.76 11.65
C LYS A 89 -5.96 9.38 10.23
N ASP A 90 -7.20 9.66 9.86
CA ASP A 90 -7.67 9.50 8.48
C ASP A 90 -7.00 10.53 7.56
N VAL A 91 -6.21 10.04 6.62
CA VAL A 91 -5.48 10.86 5.64
C VAL A 91 -5.94 10.61 4.21
N SER A 92 -7.11 10.01 4.04
CA SER A 92 -7.64 9.61 2.73
C SER A 92 -7.78 10.79 1.75
N ILE A 93 -8.04 11.98 2.26
CA ILE A 93 -8.10 13.21 1.46
C ILE A 93 -6.71 13.83 1.29
N ASP A 94 -5.93 13.88 2.35
CA ASP A 94 -4.61 14.53 2.36
C ASP A 94 -3.64 13.88 1.38
N ILE A 95 -3.71 12.58 1.19
CA ILE A 95 -2.85 11.84 0.25
C ILE A 95 -3.19 12.11 -1.23
N ARG A 96 -4.30 12.78 -1.51
CA ARG A 96 -4.76 13.09 -2.86
C ARG A 96 -4.55 14.54 -3.28
N THR A 97 -3.91 15.35 -2.44
CA THR A 97 -3.58 16.73 -2.77
C THR A 97 -2.59 16.81 -3.94
N PRO A 98 -2.57 17.94 -4.68
CA PRO A 98 -1.59 18.11 -5.76
C PRO A 98 -0.15 17.95 -5.31
N GLU A 99 0.21 18.47 -4.14
CA GLU A 99 1.54 18.34 -3.56
C GLU A 99 1.98 16.87 -3.45
N ILE A 100 1.14 16.04 -2.89
CA ILE A 100 1.43 14.61 -2.74
C ILE A 100 1.43 13.90 -4.11
N THR A 101 0.48 14.22 -4.95
CA THR A 101 0.36 13.61 -6.29
C THR A 101 1.59 13.89 -7.16
N GLU A 102 2.13 15.11 -7.11
CA GLU A 102 3.30 15.51 -7.89
C GLU A 102 4.60 14.88 -7.39
N ASN A 103 4.68 14.56 -6.11
CA ASN A 103 5.93 14.11 -5.46
C ASN A 103 5.96 12.60 -5.14
N VAL A 104 4.85 11.89 -5.26
CA VAL A 104 4.79 10.46 -4.96
C VAL A 104 5.72 9.62 -5.85
N SER A 105 5.92 10.00 -7.10
CA SER A 105 6.82 9.29 -8.02
C SER A 105 8.27 9.31 -7.52
N GLN A 106 8.71 10.44 -6.99
CA GLN A 106 10.06 10.59 -6.44
C GLN A 106 10.25 9.68 -5.22
N VAL A 107 9.30 9.67 -4.30
CA VAL A 107 9.36 8.82 -3.10
C VAL A 107 9.26 7.33 -3.47
N SER A 108 8.38 6.97 -4.39
CA SER A 108 8.23 5.57 -4.82
C SER A 108 9.41 5.02 -5.60
N ALA A 109 10.29 5.87 -6.11
CA ALA A 109 11.52 5.46 -6.78
C ALA A 109 12.64 5.07 -5.78
N LEU A 110 12.52 5.46 -4.53
CA LEU A 110 13.51 5.17 -3.50
C LEU A 110 13.50 3.69 -3.13
N ARG A 111 14.62 3.02 -3.26
CA ARG A 111 14.74 1.57 -3.10
C ARG A 111 14.34 1.09 -1.70
N SER A 112 14.84 1.73 -0.65
CA SER A 112 14.54 1.35 0.73
C SER A 112 13.06 1.52 1.06
N ILE A 113 12.43 2.56 0.49
CA ILE A 113 10.99 2.79 0.68
C ILE A 113 10.19 1.69 0.00
N ARG A 114 10.59 1.27 -1.19
CA ARG A 114 9.94 0.16 -1.91
C ARG A 114 10.06 -1.15 -1.14
N GLU A 115 11.23 -1.45 -0.61
CA GLU A 115 11.47 -2.63 0.21
C GLU A 115 10.61 -2.60 1.49
N LYS A 116 10.53 -1.44 2.13
CA LYS A 116 9.67 -1.24 3.32
C LYS A 116 8.19 -1.43 3.01
N MET A 117 7.73 -0.94 1.87
CA MET A 117 6.32 -1.13 1.46
C MET A 117 5.99 -2.60 1.24
N VAL A 118 6.90 -3.37 0.64
CA VAL A 118 6.72 -4.82 0.49
C VAL A 118 6.64 -5.51 1.85
N GLU A 119 7.50 -5.14 2.78
CA GLU A 119 7.49 -5.66 4.14
C GLU A 119 6.14 -5.37 4.84
N LEU A 120 5.66 -4.12 4.76
CA LEU A 120 4.37 -3.74 5.34
C LEU A 120 3.19 -4.48 4.71
N GLN A 121 3.22 -4.71 3.40
CA GLN A 121 2.20 -5.50 2.72
C GLN A 121 2.19 -6.95 3.23
N ARG A 122 3.34 -7.53 3.45
CA ARG A 122 3.45 -8.89 4.02
C ARG A 122 2.94 -8.95 5.45
N GLU A 123 3.25 -7.95 6.26
CA GLU A 123 2.73 -7.85 7.63
C GLU A 123 1.20 -7.72 7.65
N MET A 124 0.65 -6.89 6.78
CA MET A 124 -0.81 -6.75 6.64
C MET A 124 -1.45 -8.08 6.21
N ALA A 125 -0.82 -8.80 5.29
CA ALA A 125 -1.27 -10.11 4.86
C ALA A 125 -1.28 -11.12 6.01
N GLY A 126 -0.26 -11.08 6.87
CA GLY A 126 -0.15 -11.97 8.02
C GLY A 126 -1.12 -11.69 9.15
N LYS A 127 -1.65 -10.46 9.24
CA LYS A 127 -2.63 -10.07 10.26
C LYS A 127 -4.07 -10.48 9.94
N HIS A 128 -4.34 -10.83 8.70
CA HIS A 128 -5.66 -11.18 8.22
C HIS A 128 -5.72 -12.65 7.81
N ASP A 129 -6.77 -13.35 8.22
CA ASP A 129 -7.00 -14.74 7.83
C ASP A 129 -7.54 -14.88 6.39
N VAL A 130 -7.60 -13.80 5.65
CA VAL A 130 -8.14 -13.73 4.30
C VAL A 130 -7.05 -13.31 3.31
N PRO A 131 -7.13 -13.82 2.09
CA PRO A 131 -6.19 -13.43 1.04
C PRO A 131 -6.26 -11.95 0.70
N ILE A 132 -5.15 -11.43 0.19
CA ILE A 132 -5.01 -10.04 -0.19
C ILE A 132 -4.99 -9.90 -1.71
N CYS A 133 -5.73 -8.93 -2.21
CA CYS A 133 -5.62 -8.46 -3.57
C CYS A 133 -4.91 -7.10 -3.59
N SER A 134 -3.85 -6.97 -4.36
CA SER A 134 -3.11 -5.73 -4.51
C SER A 134 -2.86 -5.38 -5.97
N THR A 135 -2.74 -4.09 -6.25
CA THR A 135 -2.32 -3.62 -7.57
C THR A 135 -0.83 -3.31 -7.58
N ARG A 136 -0.18 -3.55 -8.71
CA ARG A 136 1.22 -3.15 -8.87
C ARG A 136 1.47 -2.52 -10.24
N CYS A 137 2.43 -1.65 -10.30
CA CYS A 137 2.85 -1.04 -11.54
C CYS A 137 3.74 -1.97 -12.36
N ARG A 138 3.55 -1.95 -13.68
CA ARG A 138 4.29 -2.77 -14.64
C ARG A 138 5.80 -2.60 -14.49
N GLY A 139 6.53 -3.70 -14.46
CA GLY A 139 7.99 -3.74 -14.47
C GLY A 139 8.67 -3.79 -13.11
N LYS A 140 7.91 -3.88 -12.02
CA LYS A 140 8.47 -3.96 -10.66
C LYS A 140 7.95 -5.22 -9.96
N ASN A 141 8.80 -6.23 -9.85
CA ASN A 141 8.48 -7.46 -9.11
C ASN A 141 8.48 -7.20 -7.61
N PHE A 142 7.34 -6.90 -7.04
CA PHE A 142 7.19 -6.72 -5.60
C PHE A 142 6.98 -8.04 -4.83
N LEU A 143 6.62 -9.11 -5.53
CA LEU A 143 6.22 -10.37 -4.91
C LEU A 143 7.21 -11.52 -5.06
N ASN A 144 8.28 -11.36 -5.84
CA ASN A 144 9.28 -12.40 -6.05
C ASN A 144 10.58 -12.07 -5.29
N ARG A 145 10.50 -12.14 -4.01
CA ARG A 145 11.70 -12.40 -3.17
C ARG A 145 11.31 -13.05 -1.87
#